data_6787d8d9ad04d28d73f5266f295ee1dd
#
_entry.id   6787d8d9ad04d28d73f5266f295ee1dd
#
_cell.length_a   1.000
_cell.length_b   1.000
_cell.length_c   1.000
_cell.angle_alpha   90.00
_cell.angle_beta   90.00
_cell.angle_gamma   90.00
#
_symmetry.space_group_name_H-M   'P 1'
#
loop_
_entity.id
_entity.type
_entity.pdbx_description
1 polymer ?
#
loop_
_entity_poly.entity_id
_entity_poly.type
_entity_poly.pdbx_seq_one_letter_code
_entity_poly.pdbx_strand_id
1 'polypeptide(L)'
;MSNIVPIAEIRVMAKSAAQSKLFSAKAEEQIFVLMLLAQSENIPPIKAMMAYDIIQGQPALKASEALARFMDCGGKIKWIKSDKESAKAEFTHPSSGSFEYEYTFEDAQDAGLTSKDNWKKNLKAMLRARCTSAGIRMSYPRCLNNMYLSEEVQDFEPIEEVEVTATIEDETKPLSEKELKLSLSNKLRKLNFNDADIKDFATFYDLNNKMDLLSDMLNDDNFLLQQVELFENQNQN
;
A
#
# COMPACT_ATOMS: atom_id res chain seq x y z
N MET A 1 -0.42 -23.75 2.34
CA MET A 1 0.73 -23.08 1.68
C MET A 1 0.22 -21.74 1.19
N SER A 2 0.75 -20.63 1.72
CA SER A 2 0.40 -19.30 1.23
C SER A 2 0.99 -19.15 -0.17
N ASN A 3 0.14 -19.01 -1.16
CA ASN A 3 0.55 -18.79 -2.54
C ASN A 3 0.95 -17.31 -2.66
N ILE A 4 2.22 -17.00 -2.35
CA ILE A 4 2.75 -15.64 -2.47
C ILE A 4 2.83 -15.33 -3.96
N VAL A 5 2.05 -14.34 -4.38
CA VAL A 5 2.05 -13.84 -5.77
C VAL A 5 3.26 -12.92 -5.94
N PRO A 6 4.08 -13.09 -6.99
CA PRO A 6 5.19 -12.17 -7.28
C PRO A 6 4.72 -10.71 -7.41
N ILE A 7 5.52 -9.76 -6.92
CA ILE A 7 5.19 -8.34 -6.93
C ILE A 7 4.88 -7.84 -8.35
N ALA A 8 5.62 -8.31 -9.36
CA ALA A 8 5.39 -7.96 -10.75
C ALA A 8 3.99 -8.38 -11.24
N GLU A 9 3.51 -9.55 -10.82
CA GLU A 9 2.17 -10.03 -11.17
C GLU A 9 1.08 -9.20 -10.46
N ILE A 10 1.32 -8.82 -9.19
CA ILE A 10 0.39 -7.94 -8.46
C ILE A 10 0.28 -6.59 -9.17
N ARG A 11 1.39 -6.05 -9.69
CA ARG A 11 1.37 -4.80 -10.47
C ARG A 11 0.52 -4.94 -11.74
N VAL A 12 0.63 -6.05 -12.46
CA VAL A 12 -0.21 -6.34 -13.64
C VAL A 12 -1.69 -6.45 -13.25
N MET A 13 -1.98 -7.11 -12.13
CA MET A 13 -3.36 -7.20 -11.61
C MET A 13 -3.91 -5.82 -11.25
N ALA A 14 -3.13 -4.98 -10.58
CA ALA A 14 -3.54 -3.65 -10.18
C ALA A 14 -3.85 -2.77 -11.39
N LYS A 15 -3.00 -2.80 -12.42
CA LYS A 15 -3.23 -2.12 -13.69
C LYS A 15 -4.53 -2.58 -14.36
N SER A 16 -4.74 -3.89 -14.45
CA SER A 16 -5.97 -4.45 -15.05
C SER A 16 -7.21 -4.06 -14.24
N ALA A 17 -7.12 -4.07 -12.90
CA ALA A 17 -8.22 -3.67 -12.03
C ALA A 17 -8.57 -2.18 -12.18
N ALA A 18 -7.56 -1.30 -12.27
CA ALA A 18 -7.75 0.13 -12.50
C ALA A 18 -8.41 0.40 -13.87
N GLN A 19 -7.92 -0.24 -14.92
CA GLN A 19 -8.45 -0.09 -16.28
C GLN A 19 -9.86 -0.62 -16.44
N SER A 20 -10.22 -1.66 -15.68
CA SER A 20 -11.56 -2.27 -15.75
C SER A 20 -12.68 -1.35 -15.27
N LYS A 21 -12.37 -0.34 -14.44
CA LYS A 21 -13.34 0.55 -13.77
C LYS A 21 -14.41 -0.18 -12.93
N LEU A 22 -14.22 -1.46 -12.65
CA LEU A 22 -15.17 -2.28 -11.86
C LEU A 22 -15.14 -1.91 -10.36
N PHE A 23 -14.01 -1.39 -9.88
CA PHE A 23 -13.80 -1.11 -8.46
C PHE A 23 -13.62 0.39 -8.25
N SER A 24 -14.65 1.17 -8.20
CA SER A 24 -14.63 2.64 -8.04
C SER A 24 -13.30 3.32 -8.48
N ALA A 25 -13.29 4.54 -8.93
CA ALA A 25 -12.13 5.21 -9.55
C ALA A 25 -10.95 5.38 -8.56
N LYS A 26 -10.22 4.30 -8.29
CA LYS A 26 -8.97 4.30 -7.52
C LYS A 26 -7.80 4.35 -8.49
N ALA A 27 -6.75 5.08 -8.15
CA ALA A 27 -5.51 5.08 -8.91
C ALA A 27 -4.85 3.68 -8.90
N GLU A 28 -4.11 3.35 -9.95
CA GLU A 28 -3.42 2.06 -10.07
C GLU A 28 -2.52 1.79 -8.86
N GLU A 29 -1.78 2.81 -8.42
CA GLU A 29 -0.86 2.74 -7.27
C GLU A 29 -1.59 2.44 -5.97
N GLN A 30 -2.76 3.03 -5.76
CA GLN A 30 -3.59 2.76 -4.60
C GLN A 30 -4.08 1.30 -4.57
N ILE A 31 -4.52 0.80 -5.73
CA ILE A 31 -4.93 -0.60 -5.88
C ILE A 31 -3.74 -1.53 -5.63
N PHE A 32 -2.57 -1.21 -6.17
CA PHE A 32 -1.35 -1.98 -5.98
C PHE A 32 -0.98 -2.10 -4.49
N VAL A 33 -0.96 -0.98 -3.77
CA VAL A 33 -0.65 -0.97 -2.33
C VAL A 33 -1.68 -1.77 -1.53
N LEU A 34 -2.99 -1.65 -1.84
CA LEU A 34 -4.01 -2.46 -1.18
C LEU A 34 -3.84 -3.96 -1.46
N MET A 35 -3.42 -4.35 -2.67
CA MET A 35 -3.15 -5.74 -3.02
C MET A 35 -1.94 -6.29 -2.26
N LEU A 36 -0.88 -5.49 -2.06
CA LEU A 36 0.27 -5.87 -1.22
C LEU A 36 -0.14 -6.02 0.24
N LEU A 37 -0.96 -5.11 0.76
CA LEU A 37 -1.51 -5.19 2.11
C LEU A 37 -2.31 -6.49 2.30
N ALA A 38 -3.22 -6.80 1.37
CA ALA A 38 -3.98 -8.05 1.41
C ALA A 38 -3.06 -9.28 1.42
N GLN A 39 -2.03 -9.30 0.57
CA GLN A 39 -1.08 -10.41 0.55
C GLN A 39 -0.32 -10.57 1.86
N SER A 40 0.08 -9.47 2.52
CA SER A 40 0.74 -9.52 3.83
C SER A 40 -0.16 -10.12 4.92
N GLU A 41 -1.46 -10.03 4.75
CA GLU A 41 -2.47 -10.61 5.62
C GLU A 41 -2.94 -12.03 5.18
N ASN A 42 -2.25 -12.64 4.20
CA ASN A 42 -2.60 -13.93 3.60
C ASN A 42 -3.97 -13.93 2.88
N ILE A 43 -4.45 -12.77 2.46
CA ILE A 43 -5.64 -12.60 1.63
C ILE A 43 -5.20 -12.54 0.17
N PRO A 44 -5.87 -13.24 -0.77
CA PRO A 44 -5.56 -13.13 -2.19
C PRO A 44 -5.60 -11.66 -2.65
N PRO A 45 -4.58 -11.15 -3.37
CA PRO A 45 -4.46 -9.73 -3.73
C PRO A 45 -5.72 -9.15 -4.36
N ILE A 46 -6.39 -9.89 -5.23
CA ILE A 46 -7.61 -9.40 -5.91
C ILE A 46 -8.77 -9.14 -4.94
N LYS A 47 -8.82 -9.80 -3.79
CA LYS A 47 -9.85 -9.57 -2.77
C LYS A 47 -9.66 -8.26 -2.01
N ALA A 48 -8.50 -7.61 -2.14
CA ALA A 48 -8.24 -6.32 -1.52
C ALA A 48 -9.33 -5.29 -1.82
N MET A 49 -9.82 -5.28 -3.06
CA MET A 49 -10.86 -4.34 -3.49
C MET A 49 -12.21 -4.55 -2.79
N MET A 50 -12.44 -5.73 -2.24
CA MET A 50 -13.67 -6.06 -1.49
C MET A 50 -13.49 -5.81 0.01
N ALA A 51 -12.28 -6.01 0.53
CA ALA A 51 -11.98 -5.91 1.96
C ALA A 51 -11.73 -4.47 2.42
N TYR A 52 -11.09 -3.65 1.58
CA TYR A 52 -10.64 -2.31 1.95
C TYR A 52 -11.29 -1.22 1.11
N ASP A 53 -11.42 -0.05 1.73
CA ASP A 53 -11.67 1.23 1.08
C ASP A 53 -10.45 2.14 1.24
N ILE A 54 -10.37 3.17 0.40
CA ILE A 54 -9.45 4.29 0.60
C ILE A 54 -10.30 5.50 0.91
N ILE A 55 -10.11 6.04 2.09
CA ILE A 55 -10.85 7.20 2.58
C ILE A 55 -9.82 8.22 3.05
N GLN A 56 -9.88 9.44 2.51
CA GLN A 56 -8.91 10.50 2.83
C GLN A 56 -7.44 10.04 2.69
N GLY A 57 -7.14 9.32 1.58
CA GLY A 57 -5.79 8.79 1.31
C GLY A 57 -5.36 7.62 2.19
N GLN A 58 -6.18 7.17 3.15
CA GLN A 58 -5.85 6.08 4.07
C GLN A 58 -6.61 4.80 3.75
N PRO A 59 -5.96 3.63 3.82
CA PRO A 59 -6.64 2.35 3.74
C PRO A 59 -7.51 2.14 4.99
N ALA A 60 -8.74 1.74 4.78
CA ALA A 60 -9.72 1.49 5.83
C ALA A 60 -10.39 0.14 5.60
N LEU A 61 -10.66 -0.58 6.69
CA LEU A 61 -11.30 -1.88 6.63
C LEU A 61 -12.82 -1.70 6.59
N LYS A 62 -13.51 -2.41 5.71
CA LYS A 62 -14.99 -2.42 5.74
C LYS A 62 -15.50 -3.08 7.00
N ALA A 63 -16.57 -2.54 7.61
CA ALA A 63 -17.14 -3.11 8.82
C ALA A 63 -17.57 -4.58 8.67
N SER A 64 -18.04 -4.97 7.47
CA SER A 64 -18.37 -6.37 7.16
C SER A 64 -17.15 -7.28 7.18
N GLU A 65 -16.01 -6.79 6.66
CA GLU A 65 -14.75 -7.54 6.68
C GLU A 65 -14.20 -7.65 8.11
N ALA A 66 -14.25 -6.56 8.89
CA ALA A 66 -13.86 -6.57 10.29
C ALA A 66 -14.65 -7.64 11.08
N LEU A 67 -15.95 -7.73 10.82
CA LEU A 67 -16.80 -8.75 11.46
C LEU A 67 -16.44 -10.16 11.01
N ALA A 68 -16.20 -10.38 9.71
CA ALA A 68 -15.77 -11.66 9.17
C ALA A 68 -14.47 -12.13 9.82
N ARG A 69 -13.46 -11.24 9.89
CA ARG A 69 -12.17 -11.53 10.56
C ARG A 69 -12.33 -11.89 12.04
N PHE A 70 -13.19 -11.16 12.74
CA PHE A 70 -13.48 -11.47 14.14
C PHE A 70 -14.07 -12.86 14.29
N MET A 71 -15.00 -13.25 13.42
CA MET A 71 -15.60 -14.58 13.41
C MET A 71 -14.60 -15.66 13.02
N ASP A 72 -13.73 -15.41 12.04
CA ASP A 72 -12.67 -16.33 11.62
C ASP A 72 -11.64 -16.58 12.73
N CYS A 73 -11.42 -15.59 13.60
CA CYS A 73 -10.59 -15.72 14.82
C CYS A 73 -11.32 -16.42 15.99
N GLY A 74 -12.52 -16.93 15.78
CA GLY A 74 -13.31 -17.62 16.81
C GLY A 74 -14.24 -16.70 17.60
N GLY A 75 -14.36 -15.44 17.23
CA GLY A 75 -15.30 -14.48 17.81
C GLY A 75 -16.75 -14.78 17.42
N LYS A 76 -17.67 -14.38 18.27
CA LYS A 76 -19.12 -14.43 18.03
C LYS A 76 -19.74 -13.10 18.39
N ILE A 77 -20.72 -12.67 17.61
CA ILE A 77 -21.53 -11.49 17.89
C ILE A 77 -23.02 -11.85 17.92
N LYS A 78 -23.72 -11.35 18.92
CA LYS A 78 -25.17 -11.46 19.03
C LYS A 78 -25.76 -10.08 19.22
N TRP A 79 -26.50 -9.59 18.22
CA TRP A 79 -27.19 -8.31 18.31
C TRP A 79 -28.34 -8.38 19.29
N ILE A 80 -28.35 -7.44 20.26
CA ILE A 80 -29.39 -7.31 21.28
C ILE A 80 -30.36 -6.21 20.88
N LYS A 81 -29.81 -5.04 20.46
CA LYS A 81 -30.56 -3.88 19.99
C LYS A 81 -29.89 -3.28 18.76
N SER A 82 -30.67 -2.80 17.82
CA SER A 82 -30.16 -2.11 16.62
C SER A 82 -31.26 -1.26 16.00
N ASP A 83 -31.37 -0.04 16.43
CA ASP A 83 -32.35 0.95 15.99
C ASP A 83 -31.68 2.32 15.75
N LYS A 84 -32.45 3.39 15.81
CA LYS A 84 -31.96 4.76 15.66
C LYS A 84 -31.46 5.38 16.98
N GLU A 85 -31.68 4.75 18.09
CA GLU A 85 -31.27 5.22 19.41
C GLU A 85 -29.93 4.61 19.82
N SER A 86 -29.77 3.30 19.56
CA SER A 86 -28.53 2.61 19.91
C SER A 86 -28.30 1.34 19.09
N ALA A 87 -27.06 0.89 19.10
CA ALA A 87 -26.65 -0.44 18.68
C ALA A 87 -25.99 -1.14 19.86
N LYS A 88 -26.56 -2.27 20.29
CA LYS A 88 -26.06 -3.09 21.39
C LYS A 88 -25.83 -4.52 20.94
N ALA A 89 -24.69 -5.07 21.27
CA ALA A 89 -24.36 -6.44 20.95
C ALA A 89 -23.55 -7.10 22.06
N GLU A 90 -23.71 -8.41 22.18
CA GLU A 90 -22.85 -9.27 22.96
C GLU A 90 -21.71 -9.77 22.07
N PHE A 91 -20.48 -9.56 22.51
CA PHE A 91 -19.26 -10.02 21.88
C PHE A 91 -18.67 -11.14 22.72
N THR A 92 -18.38 -12.28 22.10
CA THR A 92 -17.77 -13.43 22.76
C THR A 92 -16.53 -13.83 21.99
N HIS A 93 -15.41 -14.01 22.69
CA HIS A 93 -14.18 -14.55 22.10
C HIS A 93 -13.50 -15.50 23.10
N PRO A 94 -12.86 -16.60 22.65
CA PRO A 94 -12.19 -17.55 23.54
C PRO A 94 -11.14 -16.94 24.48
N SER A 95 -10.48 -15.86 24.04
CA SER A 95 -9.43 -15.20 24.85
C SER A 95 -9.94 -14.17 25.84
N SER A 96 -11.13 -13.58 25.64
CA SER A 96 -11.64 -12.47 26.47
C SER A 96 -12.96 -12.77 27.18
N GLY A 97 -13.56 -13.91 26.88
CA GLY A 97 -14.91 -14.24 27.40
C GLY A 97 -16.00 -13.49 26.63
N SER A 98 -17.11 -13.21 27.34
CA SER A 98 -18.28 -12.54 26.78
C SER A 98 -18.55 -11.24 27.52
N PHE A 99 -18.90 -10.20 26.80
CA PHE A 99 -19.35 -8.91 27.33
C PHE A 99 -20.32 -8.23 26.39
N GLU A 100 -21.13 -7.35 26.92
CA GLU A 100 -22.03 -6.52 26.13
C GLU A 100 -21.41 -5.14 25.91
N TYR A 101 -21.56 -4.62 24.71
CA TYR A 101 -21.20 -3.27 24.37
C TYR A 101 -22.37 -2.58 23.68
N GLU A 102 -22.62 -1.34 24.04
CA GLU A 102 -23.64 -0.50 23.45
C GLU A 102 -23.02 0.82 23.01
N TYR A 103 -23.37 1.28 21.82
CA TYR A 103 -23.06 2.60 21.30
C TYR A 103 -24.35 3.32 20.99
N THR A 104 -24.54 4.48 21.63
CA THR A 104 -25.80 5.20 21.58
C THR A 104 -25.75 6.39 20.62
N PHE A 105 -26.91 6.94 20.30
CA PHE A 105 -27.02 8.21 19.59
C PHE A 105 -26.40 9.36 20.38
N GLU A 106 -26.53 9.35 21.72
CA GLU A 106 -25.95 10.33 22.62
C GLU A 106 -24.41 10.31 22.54
N ASP A 107 -23.79 9.10 22.56
CA ASP A 107 -22.35 8.95 22.35
C ASP A 107 -21.90 9.55 21.02
N ALA A 108 -22.66 9.33 19.96
CA ALA A 108 -22.39 9.91 18.66
C ALA A 108 -22.55 11.43 18.62
N GLN A 109 -23.48 11.96 19.38
CA GLN A 109 -23.73 13.41 19.51
C GLN A 109 -22.60 14.08 20.28
N ASP A 110 -22.18 13.49 21.39
CA ASP A 110 -21.07 13.99 22.21
C ASP A 110 -19.74 13.96 21.44
N ALA A 111 -19.56 12.96 20.55
CA ALA A 111 -18.44 12.90 19.62
C ALA A 111 -18.56 13.86 18.41
N GLY A 112 -19.62 14.67 18.30
CA GLY A 112 -19.82 15.60 17.20
C GLY A 112 -20.15 14.97 15.84
N LEU A 113 -20.48 13.68 15.80
CA LEU A 113 -20.60 12.91 14.55
C LEU A 113 -21.96 13.10 13.86
N THR A 114 -23.01 13.38 14.62
CA THR A 114 -24.39 13.43 14.13
C THR A 114 -24.68 14.53 13.12
N SER A 115 -23.80 15.54 13.04
CA SER A 115 -23.85 16.61 12.06
C SER A 115 -23.43 16.18 10.65
N LYS A 116 -22.65 15.10 10.52
CA LYS A 116 -22.09 14.61 9.25
C LYS A 116 -23.14 13.94 8.38
N ASP A 117 -23.04 14.10 7.07
CA ASP A 117 -24.05 13.64 6.10
C ASP A 117 -24.32 12.14 6.17
N ASN A 118 -23.28 11.31 6.40
CA ASN A 118 -23.45 9.88 6.50
C ASN A 118 -24.25 9.46 7.72
N TRP A 119 -24.04 10.14 8.84
CA TRP A 119 -24.80 9.93 10.06
C TRP A 119 -26.28 10.33 9.90
N LYS A 120 -26.55 11.44 9.23
CA LYS A 120 -27.94 11.88 8.94
C LYS A 120 -28.69 10.89 8.06
N LYS A 121 -28.02 10.34 7.04
CA LYS A 121 -28.64 9.44 6.06
C LYS A 121 -28.73 7.99 6.55
N ASN A 122 -27.73 7.52 7.28
CA ASN A 122 -27.53 6.11 7.61
C ASN A 122 -27.31 5.84 9.10
N LEU A 123 -27.99 6.59 9.98
CA LEU A 123 -27.79 6.58 11.43
C LEU A 123 -27.67 5.17 12.03
N LYS A 124 -28.63 4.30 11.73
CA LYS A 124 -28.64 2.94 12.25
C LYS A 124 -27.40 2.13 11.84
N ALA A 125 -26.94 2.30 10.59
CA ALA A 125 -25.75 1.63 10.08
C ALA A 125 -24.48 2.16 10.76
N MET A 126 -24.39 3.48 10.98
CA MET A 126 -23.27 4.12 11.65
C MET A 126 -23.16 3.72 13.12
N LEU A 127 -24.29 3.68 13.85
CA LEU A 127 -24.31 3.17 15.22
C LEU A 127 -23.83 1.71 15.30
N ARG A 128 -24.28 0.87 14.35
CA ARG A 128 -23.82 -0.52 14.27
C ARG A 128 -22.33 -0.62 13.96
N ALA A 129 -21.82 0.16 13.01
CA ALA A 129 -20.41 0.15 12.66
C ALA A 129 -19.53 0.53 13.85
N ARG A 130 -19.90 1.60 14.59
CA ARG A 130 -19.22 2.01 15.81
C ARG A 130 -19.27 0.97 16.92
N CYS A 131 -20.44 0.39 17.16
CA CYS A 131 -20.59 -0.70 18.11
C CYS A 131 -19.72 -1.91 17.71
N THR A 132 -19.68 -2.26 16.43
CA THR A 132 -18.86 -3.37 15.93
C THR A 132 -17.38 -3.10 16.15
N SER A 133 -16.86 -1.95 15.72
CA SER A 133 -15.43 -1.64 15.83
C SER A 133 -14.96 -1.58 17.28
N ALA A 134 -15.71 -0.91 18.15
CA ALA A 134 -15.37 -0.82 19.57
C ALA A 134 -15.46 -2.19 20.27
N GLY A 135 -16.54 -2.94 20.05
CA GLY A 135 -16.70 -4.26 20.63
C GLY A 135 -15.63 -5.25 20.20
N ILE A 136 -15.23 -5.26 18.92
CA ILE A 136 -14.14 -6.11 18.44
C ILE A 136 -12.81 -5.68 19.06
N ARG A 137 -12.50 -4.36 19.12
CA ARG A 137 -11.25 -3.88 19.75
C ARG A 137 -11.16 -4.23 21.22
N MET A 138 -12.28 -4.19 21.95
CA MET A 138 -12.31 -4.57 23.35
C MET A 138 -12.18 -6.09 23.53
N SER A 139 -12.72 -6.89 22.61
CA SER A 139 -12.71 -8.36 22.67
C SER A 139 -11.40 -8.95 22.16
N TYR A 140 -11.04 -8.66 20.91
CA TYR A 140 -9.85 -9.21 20.26
C TYR A 140 -9.32 -8.26 19.19
N PRO A 141 -8.55 -7.22 19.59
CA PRO A 141 -8.09 -6.17 18.68
C PRO A 141 -7.19 -6.67 17.55
N ARG A 142 -6.51 -7.80 17.77
CA ARG A 142 -5.55 -8.36 16.83
C ARG A 142 -6.17 -8.72 15.46
N CYS A 143 -7.47 -9.03 15.41
CA CYS A 143 -8.14 -9.34 14.14
C CYS A 143 -8.30 -8.13 13.22
N LEU A 144 -8.16 -6.92 13.75
CA LEU A 144 -8.21 -5.68 12.96
C LEU A 144 -6.84 -5.21 12.45
N ASN A 145 -5.74 -5.82 12.90
CA ASN A 145 -4.37 -5.45 12.51
C ASN A 145 -4.10 -3.93 12.61
N ASN A 146 -4.61 -3.27 13.66
CA ASN A 146 -4.56 -1.83 13.89
C ASN A 146 -5.24 -0.96 12.80
N MET A 147 -6.03 -1.55 11.93
CA MET A 147 -6.76 -0.79 10.91
C MET A 147 -8.01 -0.14 11.49
N TYR A 148 -8.32 1.05 10.99
CA TYR A 148 -9.60 1.69 11.23
C TYR A 148 -10.67 1.14 10.27
N LEU A 149 -11.92 1.23 10.68
CA LEU A 149 -13.04 0.93 9.78
C LEU A 149 -13.33 2.14 8.88
N SER A 150 -13.90 1.87 7.71
CA SER A 150 -14.25 2.90 6.74
C SER A 150 -15.12 4.01 7.36
N GLU A 151 -16.05 3.63 8.22
CA GLU A 151 -16.94 4.55 8.91
C GLU A 151 -16.21 5.40 9.97
N GLU A 152 -15.12 4.89 10.54
CA GLU A 152 -14.30 5.64 11.51
C GLU A 152 -13.44 6.68 10.81
N VAL A 153 -12.80 6.30 9.69
CA VAL A 153 -11.94 7.21 8.93
C VAL A 153 -12.76 8.37 8.32
N GLN A 154 -14.00 8.11 7.91
CA GLN A 154 -14.92 9.17 7.44
C GLN A 154 -15.22 10.21 8.52
N ASP A 155 -15.08 9.86 9.78
CA ASP A 155 -15.33 10.74 10.91
C ASP A 155 -14.10 11.56 11.33
N PHE A 156 -12.92 11.23 10.82
CA PHE A 156 -11.72 12.05 11.04
C PHE A 156 -11.82 13.38 10.30
N GLU A 157 -11.13 14.39 10.80
CA GLU A 157 -10.94 15.61 10.03
C GLU A 157 -10.08 15.29 8.81
N PRO A 158 -10.38 15.92 7.65
CA PRO A 158 -9.53 15.72 6.47
C PRO A 158 -8.08 16.07 6.82
N ILE A 159 -7.17 15.14 6.57
CA ILE A 159 -5.75 15.44 6.62
C ILE A 159 -5.50 16.38 5.44
N GLU A 160 -5.00 17.60 5.70
CA GLU A 160 -4.48 18.44 4.62
C GLU A 160 -3.45 17.59 3.87
N GLU A 161 -3.71 17.35 2.58
CA GLU A 161 -2.75 16.66 1.73
C GLU A 161 -1.48 17.51 1.71
N VAL A 162 -0.52 17.15 2.55
CA VAL A 162 0.86 17.57 2.33
C VAL A 162 1.25 16.82 1.06
N GLU A 163 1.33 17.52 -0.06
CA GLU A 163 2.01 17.01 -1.24
C GLU A 163 3.44 16.63 -0.83
N VAL A 164 3.58 15.43 -0.32
CA VAL A 164 4.87 14.78 -0.28
C VAL A 164 5.14 14.40 -1.73
N THR A 165 5.77 15.30 -2.46
CA THR A 165 6.47 14.95 -3.70
C THR A 165 7.66 14.07 -3.34
N ALA A 166 7.36 12.86 -2.86
CA ALA A 166 8.28 11.77 -3.02
C ALA A 166 8.25 11.47 -4.52
N THR A 167 9.13 12.08 -5.27
CA THR A 167 9.55 11.59 -6.56
C THR A 167 10.13 10.20 -6.29
N ILE A 168 9.27 9.18 -6.27
CA ILE A 168 9.68 7.84 -6.63
C ILE A 168 10.05 8.01 -8.10
N GLU A 169 11.34 8.14 -8.36
CA GLU A 169 11.85 8.05 -9.73
C GLU A 169 11.30 6.72 -10.24
N ASP A 170 10.44 6.83 -11.24
CA ASP A 170 9.82 5.69 -11.91
C ASP A 170 10.94 4.91 -12.60
N GLU A 171 11.45 3.87 -11.96
CA GLU A 171 12.51 2.99 -12.52
C GLU A 171 12.08 2.34 -13.85
N THR A 172 10.86 2.59 -14.30
CA THR A 172 10.34 2.08 -15.58
C THR A 172 10.43 3.09 -16.73
N LYS A 173 10.82 4.35 -16.46
CA LYS A 173 11.08 5.29 -17.52
C LYS A 173 12.48 5.00 -18.07
N PRO A 174 12.65 4.71 -19.38
CA PRO A 174 13.98 4.52 -19.91
C PRO A 174 14.80 5.79 -19.61
N LEU A 175 15.87 5.61 -18.86
CA LEU A 175 16.78 6.70 -18.49
C LEU A 175 17.19 7.45 -19.76
N SER A 176 17.17 8.77 -19.72
CA SER A 176 17.66 9.57 -20.83
C SER A 176 19.16 9.28 -21.05
N GLU A 177 19.65 9.46 -22.27
CA GLU A 177 21.06 9.28 -22.60
C GLU A 177 22.00 10.00 -21.62
N LYS A 178 21.60 11.18 -21.17
CA LYS A 178 22.37 12.00 -20.22
C LYS A 178 22.41 11.37 -18.83
N GLU A 179 21.33 10.79 -18.37
CA GLU A 179 21.23 10.11 -17.08
C GLU A 179 22.01 8.79 -17.06
N LEU A 180 21.97 8.02 -18.17
CA LEU A 180 22.76 6.80 -18.32
C LEU A 180 24.27 7.11 -18.27
N LYS A 181 24.73 8.14 -18.98
CA LYS A 181 26.14 8.58 -18.96
C LYS A 181 26.59 9.08 -17.60
N LEU A 182 25.73 9.81 -16.89
CA LEU A 182 26.00 10.25 -15.52
C LEU A 182 26.11 9.05 -14.55
N SER A 183 25.23 8.08 -14.71
CA SER A 183 25.20 6.87 -13.88
C SER A 183 26.47 6.04 -14.07
N LEU A 184 26.92 5.83 -15.31
CA LEU A 184 28.18 5.16 -15.60
C LEU A 184 29.39 5.94 -15.03
N SER A 185 29.43 7.26 -15.21
CA SER A 185 30.51 8.09 -14.65
C SER A 185 30.60 7.93 -13.13
N ASN A 186 29.46 7.86 -12.43
CA ASN A 186 29.42 7.63 -10.98
C ASN A 186 29.90 6.23 -10.60
N LYS A 187 29.59 5.19 -11.39
CA LYS A 187 30.13 3.83 -11.16
C LYS A 187 31.65 3.78 -11.37
N LEU A 188 32.16 4.37 -12.43
CA LEU A 188 33.61 4.42 -12.73
C LEU A 188 34.40 5.23 -11.67
N ARG A 189 33.84 6.33 -11.14
CA ARG A 189 34.44 7.07 -10.02
C ARG A 189 34.58 6.20 -8.75
N LYS A 190 33.64 5.31 -8.49
CA LYS A 190 33.75 4.35 -7.38
C LYS A 190 34.87 3.32 -7.59
N LEU A 191 35.29 3.12 -8.84
CA LEU A 191 36.44 2.30 -9.25
C LEU A 191 37.73 3.10 -9.35
N ASN A 192 37.78 4.33 -8.80
CA ASN A 192 38.92 5.27 -8.76
C ASN A 192 39.30 5.91 -10.12
N PHE A 193 38.38 5.92 -11.09
CA PHE A 193 38.59 6.65 -12.34
C PHE A 193 38.42 8.16 -12.10
N ASN A 194 39.36 8.97 -12.62
CA ASN A 194 39.24 10.43 -12.68
C ASN A 194 38.44 10.86 -13.91
N ASP A 195 38.16 12.16 -14.04
CA ASP A 195 37.35 12.68 -15.14
C ASP A 195 37.99 12.51 -16.54
N ALA A 196 39.33 12.46 -16.62
CA ALA A 196 40.05 12.17 -17.86
C ALA A 196 39.90 10.69 -18.24
N ASP A 197 40.12 9.78 -17.29
CA ASP A 197 39.98 8.33 -17.49
C ASP A 197 38.54 7.97 -17.91
N ILE A 198 37.53 8.62 -17.33
CA ILE A 198 36.14 8.41 -17.70
C ILE A 198 35.86 8.82 -19.14
N LYS A 199 36.42 9.92 -19.55
CA LYS A 199 36.29 10.42 -20.94
C LYS A 199 36.99 9.50 -21.94
N ASP A 200 38.17 9.01 -21.59
CA ASP A 200 38.94 8.10 -22.43
C ASP A 200 38.24 6.73 -22.50
N PHE A 201 37.69 6.22 -21.39
CA PHE A 201 36.86 5.02 -21.35
C PHE A 201 35.63 5.15 -22.25
N ALA A 202 34.91 6.26 -22.15
CA ALA A 202 33.72 6.51 -22.96
C ALA A 202 34.06 6.61 -24.46
N THR A 203 35.22 7.16 -24.79
CA THR A 203 35.73 7.29 -26.18
C THR A 203 36.15 5.92 -26.72
N PHE A 204 36.86 5.13 -25.90
CA PHE A 204 37.33 3.80 -26.26
C PHE A 204 36.20 2.86 -26.67
N TYR A 205 35.09 2.85 -25.92
CA TYR A 205 33.93 2.05 -26.22
C TYR A 205 32.92 2.72 -27.16
N ASP A 206 33.17 3.94 -27.61
CA ASP A 206 32.24 4.71 -28.44
C ASP A 206 30.82 4.81 -27.85
N LEU A 207 30.76 5.07 -26.52
CA LEU A 207 29.50 5.04 -25.76
C LEU A 207 28.51 6.16 -26.17
N ASN A 208 28.94 7.12 -26.98
CA ASN A 208 28.04 8.11 -27.57
C ASN A 208 27.14 7.51 -28.66
N ASN A 209 27.58 6.45 -29.31
CA ASN A 209 26.89 5.79 -30.42
C ASN A 209 26.37 4.39 -30.05
N LYS A 210 26.79 3.83 -28.92
CA LYS A 210 26.48 2.46 -28.48
C LYS A 210 25.70 2.45 -27.16
N MET A 211 24.47 2.94 -27.20
CA MET A 211 23.63 3.05 -26.01
C MET A 211 23.25 1.72 -25.41
N ASP A 212 23.14 0.65 -26.22
CA ASP A 212 22.87 -0.71 -25.72
C ASP A 212 24.03 -1.20 -24.85
N LEU A 213 25.28 -1.00 -25.29
CA LEU A 213 26.48 -1.35 -24.53
C LEU A 213 26.57 -0.58 -23.21
N LEU A 214 26.20 0.71 -23.22
CA LEU A 214 26.12 1.55 -22.03
C LEU A 214 25.08 1.01 -21.04
N SER A 215 23.92 0.58 -21.53
CA SER A 215 22.87 -0.01 -20.73
C SER A 215 23.33 -1.36 -20.12
N ASP A 216 24.01 -2.21 -20.90
CA ASP A 216 24.53 -3.48 -20.41
C ASP A 216 25.57 -3.31 -19.31
N MET A 217 26.50 -2.35 -19.45
CA MET A 217 27.48 -1.99 -18.43
C MET A 217 26.84 -1.45 -17.14
N LEU A 218 25.68 -0.82 -17.23
CA LEU A 218 24.96 -0.31 -16.06
C LEU A 218 24.15 -1.37 -15.35
N ASN A 219 23.64 -2.37 -16.07
CA ASN A 219 22.77 -3.42 -15.54
C ASN A 219 23.55 -4.62 -14.99
N ASP A 220 24.81 -4.85 -15.44
CA ASP A 220 25.67 -5.96 -15.01
C ASP A 220 27.04 -5.44 -14.52
N ASP A 221 27.22 -5.43 -13.20
CA ASP A 221 28.45 -4.97 -12.57
C ASP A 221 29.67 -5.87 -12.93
N ASN A 222 29.46 -7.18 -13.14
CA ASN A 222 30.54 -8.08 -13.55
C ASN A 222 30.97 -7.79 -14.99
N PHE A 223 30.01 -7.51 -15.86
CA PHE A 223 30.29 -7.10 -17.22
C PHE A 223 31.05 -5.78 -17.25
N LEU A 224 30.64 -4.79 -16.44
CA LEU A 224 31.39 -3.52 -16.33
C LEU A 224 32.83 -3.74 -15.87
N LEU A 225 33.05 -4.56 -14.85
CA LEU A 225 34.41 -4.84 -14.36
C LEU A 225 35.29 -5.50 -15.43
N GLN A 226 34.77 -6.43 -16.21
CA GLN A 226 35.50 -7.03 -17.36
C GLN A 226 35.88 -5.95 -18.40
N GLN A 227 35.00 -5.02 -18.70
CA GLN A 227 35.30 -3.94 -19.63
C GLN A 227 36.35 -2.98 -19.07
N VAL A 228 36.34 -2.71 -17.78
CA VAL A 228 37.36 -1.89 -17.11
C VAL A 228 38.73 -2.57 -17.20
N GLU A 229 38.84 -3.86 -16.91
CA GLU A 229 40.08 -4.62 -17.04
C GLU A 229 40.64 -4.62 -18.48
N LEU A 230 39.77 -4.76 -19.47
CA LEU A 230 40.15 -4.67 -20.88
C LEU A 230 40.71 -3.31 -21.28
N PHE A 231 40.07 -2.24 -20.79
CA PHE A 231 40.51 -0.88 -21.02
C PHE A 231 41.87 -0.59 -20.37
N GLU A 232 42.07 -0.98 -19.11
CA GLU A 232 43.32 -0.77 -18.39
C GLU A 232 44.48 -1.56 -19.03
N ASN A 233 44.26 -2.81 -19.45
CA ASN A 233 45.27 -3.65 -20.12
C ASN A 233 45.71 -3.09 -21.47
N GLN A 234 44.87 -2.34 -22.18
CA GLN A 234 45.21 -1.70 -23.44
C GLN A 234 45.96 -0.39 -23.27
N ASN A 235 45.76 0.30 -22.17
CA ASN A 235 46.44 1.58 -21.88
C ASN A 235 47.82 1.41 -21.19
N GLN A 236 48.19 0.16 -20.82
CA GLN A 236 49.53 -0.17 -20.26
C GLN A 236 50.53 -0.67 -21.30
N ASN A 237 50.16 -0.81 -22.58
CA ASN A 237 51.02 -1.12 -23.72
C ASN A 237 51.21 0.12 -24.64
#